data_0a50aa9e44405fb1e956854cd37c3812
#
_entry.id   0a50aa9e44405fb1e956854cd37c3812
#
_cell.length_a   1.000
_cell.length_b   1.000
_cell.length_c   1.000
_cell.angle_alpha   90.00
_cell.angle_beta   90.00
_cell.angle_gamma   90.00
#
_symmetry.space_group_name_H-M   'P 1'
#
loop_
_entity.id
_entity.type
_entity.pdbx_description
1 polymer ?
#
loop_
_entity_poly.entity_id
_entity_poly.type
_entity_poly.pdbx_seq_one_letter_code
_entity_poly.pdbx_strand_id
1 'polypeptide(L)' 'SSAYDGIEKILQSIDKAGIRLNANVNMELAMELMLLVMKEN' A
#
# COMPACT_ATOMS: atom_id res chain seq x y z
N SER A 1 -0.22 -24.32 -19.54
CA SER A 1 -0.82 -23.14 -18.92
C SER A 1 -2.32 -23.16 -19.14
N SER A 2 -3.05 -22.62 -18.21
CA SER A 2 -4.51 -22.57 -18.26
C SER A 2 -4.99 -21.14 -18.06
N ALA A 3 -6.27 -20.92 -18.30
CA ALA A 3 -6.91 -19.63 -18.01
C ALA A 3 -6.79 -19.25 -16.53
N TYR A 4 -6.71 -20.25 -15.66
CA TYR A 4 -6.58 -20.01 -14.22
C TYR A 4 -5.22 -19.39 -13.86
N ASP A 5 -4.15 -19.76 -14.58
CA ASP A 5 -2.83 -19.16 -14.33
C ASP A 5 -2.83 -17.66 -14.58
N GLY A 6 -3.50 -17.23 -15.64
CA GLY A 6 -3.64 -15.80 -15.93
C GLY A 6 -4.45 -15.07 -14.89
N ILE A 7 -5.54 -15.68 -14.45
CA ILE A 7 -6.41 -15.11 -13.42
C ILE A 7 -5.66 -15.01 -12.09
N GLU A 8 -4.91 -16.06 -11.71
CA GLU A 8 -4.11 -16.04 -10.49
C GLU A 8 -3.09 -14.92 -10.49
N LYS A 9 -2.40 -14.72 -11.61
CA LYS A 9 -1.41 -13.64 -11.73
C LYS A 9 -2.05 -12.27 -11.58
N ILE A 10 -3.24 -12.09 -12.15
CA ILE A 10 -3.97 -10.84 -12.02
C ILE A 10 -4.35 -10.61 -10.56
N LEU A 11 -4.89 -11.62 -9.89
CA LEU A 11 -5.27 -11.51 -8.49
C LEU A 11 -4.07 -11.22 -7.59
N GLN A 12 -2.94 -11.86 -7.85
CA GLN A 12 -1.70 -11.58 -7.13
C GLN A 12 -1.22 -10.15 -7.33
N SER A 13 -1.35 -9.63 -8.54
CA SER A 13 -0.97 -8.25 -8.87
C SER A 13 -1.86 -7.26 -8.12
N ILE A 14 -3.15 -7.51 -8.05
CA ILE A 14 -4.10 -6.69 -7.31
C ILE A 14 -3.77 -6.70 -5.82
N ASP A 15 -3.48 -7.88 -5.27
CA ASP A 15 -3.11 -8.03 -3.87
C ASP A 15 -1.85 -7.23 -3.54
N LYS A 16 -0.82 -7.37 -4.36
CA LYS A 16 0.43 -6.64 -4.19
C LYS A 16 0.23 -5.12 -4.27
N ALA A 17 -0.61 -4.69 -5.21
CA ALA A 17 -0.93 -3.27 -5.34
C ALA A 17 -1.64 -2.75 -4.09
N GLY A 18 -2.56 -3.54 -3.53
CA GLY A 18 -3.25 -3.19 -2.30
C GLY A 18 -2.30 -3.07 -1.11
N ILE A 19 -1.36 -4.01 -0.97
CA ILE A 19 -0.36 -3.98 0.09
C ILE A 19 0.50 -2.72 -0.03
N ARG A 20 0.96 -2.41 -1.24
CA ARG A 20 1.79 -1.23 -1.49
C ARG A 20 1.04 0.06 -1.20
N LEU A 21 -0.21 0.14 -1.62
CA LEU A 21 -1.04 1.31 -1.36
C LEU A 21 -1.25 1.52 0.14
N ASN A 22 -1.54 0.45 0.85
CA ASN A 22 -1.71 0.50 2.30
C ASN A 22 -0.43 0.98 3.02
N ALA A 23 0.73 0.49 2.58
CA ALA A 23 2.01 0.92 3.13
C ALA A 23 2.26 2.42 2.86
N ASN A 24 1.93 2.90 1.67
CA ASN A 24 2.09 4.31 1.32
C ASN A 24 1.19 5.21 2.16
N VAL A 25 -0.07 4.81 2.37
CA VAL A 25 -1.01 5.56 3.22
C VAL A 25 -0.51 5.62 4.66
N ASN A 26 -0.04 4.49 5.19
CA ASN A 26 0.49 4.44 6.55
C ASN A 26 1.74 5.31 6.72
N MET A 27 2.62 5.30 5.73
CA MET A 27 3.82 6.15 5.75
C MET A 27 3.45 7.63 5.71
N GLU A 28 2.49 7.99 4.87
CA GLU A 28 2.00 9.36 4.76
C GLU A 28 1.40 9.85 6.08
N LEU A 29 0.58 9.01 6.73
CA LEU A 29 0.02 9.33 8.04
C LEU A 29 1.09 9.51 9.10
N ALA A 30 2.11 8.64 9.11
CA ALA A 30 3.23 8.76 10.05
C ALA A 30 4.00 10.06 9.84
N MET A 31 4.22 10.46 8.60
CA MET A 31 4.88 11.72 8.27
C MET A 31 4.05 12.91 8.71
N GLU A 32 2.75 12.88 8.50
CA GLU A 32 1.84 13.95 8.92
C GLU A 32 1.85 14.10 10.45
N LEU A 33 1.80 13.00 11.18
CA LEU A 33 1.86 13.02 12.64
C LEU A 33 3.18 13.57 13.14
N MET A 34 4.28 13.19 12.52
CA MET A 34 5.60 13.71 12.87
C MET A 34 5.67 15.22 12.66
N LEU A 35 5.18 15.71 11.53
CA LEU A 35 5.15 17.14 11.23
C LEU A 35 4.29 17.91 12.23
N LEU A 36 3.16 17.32 12.62
CA LEU A 36 2.26 17.94 13.59
C LEU A 36 2.95 18.09 14.96
N VAL A 37 3.62 17.03 15.42
CA VAL A 37 4.37 17.05 16.67
C VAL A 37 5.49 18.10 16.62
N MET A 38 6.20 18.17 15.52
CA MET A 38 7.26 19.17 15.33
C MET A 38 6.71 20.59 15.35
N LYS A 39 5.54 20.80 14.79
CA LYS A 39 4.89 22.11 14.76
C LYS A 39 4.46 22.57 16.17
N GLU A 40 4.04 21.63 17.00
CA GLU A 40 3.58 21.93 18.37
C GLU A 40 4.71 22.18 19.35
N ASN A 41 5.89 21.71 19.02
CA ASN A 41 7.08 21.93 19.83
C ASN A 41 7.81 23.19 19.36
#